data_113e493db41c68bf8d84935940774f3f
#
_entry.id   113e493db41c68bf8d84935940774f3f
#
_cell.length_a   1.000
_cell.length_b   1.000
_cell.length_c   1.000
_cell.angle_alpha   90.00
_cell.angle_beta   90.00
_cell.angle_gamma   90.00
#
_symmetry.space_group_name_H-M   'P 1'
#
loop_
_entity.id
_entity.type
_entity.pdbx_description
1 polymer ?
#
loop_
_entity_poly.entity_id
_entity_poly.type
_entity_poly.pdbx_seq_one_letter_code
_entity_poly.pdbx_strand_id
1 'polypeptide(L)'
;MAISISSNSQTDLPETQDSEIIEESQEQDVIVDASTAHSGAIPSLPTPFRPLTETYSYHSSKPTAAGPYMLGVDEAGRGPALGPMVYGVAYCPVGYKSRLEDLGFADSKTLTHDNRTGLLEILGSDPENLAWSVRVISPQAISSGMLRRPPTNLNKQAENATITLIQEVLDQGITLSEVYVDALGNTSSYEKHLSHLFPGISFTVTAKADSKFKIVGAASIAAKVTRDAWITGWAFEEHESSPQYSWPDERGSGYPSDPKTQAWLRDAIEPTFGYPSLVRFSWATIKVALDKNAHAVKWPDEGQASLVKAFKSPKGRDKGRCVLARELSIKSVGDL
;
A
#
# COMPACT_ATOMS: atom_id res chain seq x y z
N MET A 1 15.11 -13.65 -65.39
CA MET A 1 13.83 -13.57 -64.64
C MET A 1 14.06 -14.25 -63.30
N ALA A 2 14.36 -13.51 -62.29
CA ALA A 2 14.56 -14.01 -60.93
C ALA A 2 13.46 -13.44 -60.07
N ILE A 3 12.66 -14.27 -59.48
CA ILE A 3 11.58 -13.92 -58.56
C ILE A 3 12.14 -14.07 -57.16
N SER A 4 12.28 -12.96 -56.44
CA SER A 4 12.63 -12.87 -55.05
C SER A 4 11.33 -12.97 -54.22
N ILE A 5 11.25 -13.97 -53.35
CA ILE A 5 10.18 -14.10 -52.36
C ILE A 5 10.76 -13.70 -51.00
N SER A 6 10.36 -12.55 -50.54
CA SER A 6 10.59 -12.07 -49.14
C SER A 6 9.47 -12.58 -48.25
N SER A 7 9.80 -13.42 -47.28
CA SER A 7 8.89 -13.82 -46.23
C SER A 7 9.26 -13.07 -44.96
N ASN A 8 8.50 -12.03 -44.63
CA ASN A 8 8.49 -11.35 -43.34
C ASN A 8 7.37 -11.95 -42.51
N SER A 9 7.70 -12.80 -41.55
CA SER A 9 6.76 -13.18 -40.49
C SER A 9 7.20 -12.46 -39.22
N GLN A 10 6.65 -11.28 -39.02
CA GLN A 10 6.68 -10.58 -37.73
C GLN A 10 5.58 -11.14 -36.85
N THR A 11 5.96 -11.88 -35.85
CA THR A 11 5.04 -12.28 -34.76
C THR A 11 4.94 -11.12 -33.78
N ASP A 12 3.82 -10.42 -33.87
CA ASP A 12 3.43 -9.42 -32.87
C ASP A 12 3.16 -10.10 -31.52
N LEU A 13 4.03 -9.82 -30.57
CA LEU A 13 3.75 -10.04 -29.16
C LEU A 13 2.86 -8.87 -28.67
N PRO A 14 1.81 -9.12 -27.88
CA PRO A 14 1.01 -8.03 -27.36
C PRO A 14 1.83 -7.18 -26.40
N GLU A 15 1.98 -5.91 -26.74
CA GLU A 15 2.49 -4.86 -25.85
C GLU A 15 1.61 -4.81 -24.59
N THR A 16 2.21 -5.11 -23.46
CA THR A 16 1.61 -4.81 -22.15
C THR A 16 1.59 -3.30 -21.98
N GLN A 17 0.46 -2.69 -22.27
CA GLN A 17 0.12 -1.33 -21.86
C GLN A 17 -0.02 -1.29 -20.34
N ASP A 18 1.06 -1.02 -19.63
CA ASP A 18 1.05 -0.62 -18.21
C ASP A 18 2.27 0.27 -17.92
N SER A 19 2.38 1.36 -18.68
CA SER A 19 3.26 2.48 -18.34
C SER A 19 2.53 3.81 -18.59
N GLU A 20 1.36 3.99 -17.99
CA GLU A 20 0.94 5.34 -17.65
C GLU A 20 1.82 5.81 -16.49
N ILE A 21 2.90 6.48 -16.84
CA ILE A 21 3.61 7.38 -15.93
C ILE A 21 2.60 8.49 -15.64
N ILE A 22 1.82 8.31 -14.57
CA ILE A 22 1.03 9.38 -14.00
C ILE A 22 2.07 10.38 -13.49
N GLU A 23 2.18 11.53 -14.14
CA GLU A 23 2.81 12.72 -13.57
C GLU A 23 2.00 13.10 -12.33
N GLU A 24 2.29 12.43 -11.22
CA GLU A 24 1.90 12.91 -9.89
C GLU A 24 2.63 14.25 -9.71
N SER A 25 1.84 15.33 -9.62
CA SER A 25 2.32 16.63 -9.23
C SER A 25 3.25 16.44 -8.02
N GLN A 26 4.50 16.84 -8.16
CA GLN A 26 5.52 16.80 -7.11
C GLN A 26 4.98 17.53 -5.90
N GLU A 27 4.52 16.81 -4.90
CA GLU A 27 4.30 17.34 -3.58
C GLU A 27 5.70 17.70 -3.06
N GLN A 28 5.99 18.98 -3.01
CA GLN A 28 7.13 19.50 -2.26
C GLN A 28 6.79 19.35 -0.78
N ASP A 29 6.98 18.15 -0.22
CA ASP A 29 7.02 17.98 1.22
C ASP A 29 8.20 18.78 1.74
N VAL A 30 7.89 19.91 2.39
CA VAL A 30 8.86 20.74 3.09
C VAL A 30 9.42 19.88 4.21
N ILE A 31 10.71 19.57 4.11
CA ILE A 31 11.45 18.81 5.13
C ILE A 31 11.43 19.62 6.41
N VAL A 32 10.76 19.13 7.41
CA VAL A 32 10.80 19.68 8.77
C VAL A 32 12.06 19.14 9.44
N ASP A 33 12.89 20.07 9.89
CA ASP A 33 14.06 19.79 10.74
C ASP A 33 13.61 19.01 11.98
N ALA A 34 14.26 17.92 12.29
CA ALA A 34 13.89 16.96 13.36
C ALA A 34 13.93 17.54 14.79
N SER A 35 14.10 18.87 14.93
CA SER A 35 14.32 19.54 16.23
C SER A 35 13.05 20.06 16.94
N THR A 36 11.86 19.97 16.34
CA THR A 36 10.59 20.36 16.98
C THR A 36 9.62 19.19 17.08
N ALA A 37 9.98 18.19 17.88
CA ALA A 37 9.03 17.14 18.27
C ALA A 37 7.93 17.74 19.16
N HIS A 38 6.75 17.97 18.61
CA HIS A 38 5.55 18.22 19.40
C HIS A 38 5.29 16.98 20.26
N SER A 39 5.16 17.14 21.58
CA SER A 39 5.09 16.07 22.58
C SER A 39 3.73 15.38 22.66
N GLY A 40 2.92 15.43 21.61
CA GLY A 40 1.63 14.71 21.53
C GLY A 40 1.82 13.35 20.84
N ALA A 41 1.58 12.26 21.55
CA ALA A 41 1.57 10.94 20.93
C ALA A 41 0.48 10.88 19.86
N ILE A 42 0.84 10.53 18.61
CA ILE A 42 -0.13 10.29 17.54
C ILE A 42 -0.94 9.03 17.88
N PRO A 43 -2.27 9.09 18.08
CA PRO A 43 -3.05 7.98 18.62
C PRO A 43 -3.00 6.71 17.75
N SER A 44 -2.80 6.86 16.46
CA SER A 44 -2.70 5.74 15.50
C SER A 44 -1.38 4.97 15.56
N LEU A 45 -0.39 5.46 16.28
CA LEU A 45 0.89 4.75 16.48
C LEU A 45 0.81 3.81 17.69
N PRO A 46 1.48 2.66 17.67
CA PRO A 46 1.52 1.76 18.81
C PRO A 46 2.24 2.38 20.01
N THR A 47 1.74 2.11 21.20
CA THR A 47 2.36 2.54 22.45
C THR A 47 2.65 1.30 23.32
N PRO A 48 3.93 0.97 23.66
CA PRO A 48 5.16 1.67 23.24
C PRO A 48 5.42 1.57 21.73
N PHE A 49 6.13 2.55 21.19
CA PHE A 49 6.52 2.56 19.80
C PHE A 49 7.46 1.38 19.49
N ARG A 50 7.20 0.67 18.39
CA ARG A 50 7.90 -0.56 17.99
C ARG A 50 7.99 -0.66 16.47
N PRO A 51 8.91 -1.51 15.93
CA PRO A 51 9.01 -1.72 14.50
C PRO A 51 7.68 -2.10 13.84
N LEU A 52 7.45 -1.59 12.64
CA LEU A 52 6.28 -1.91 11.82
C LEU A 52 6.55 -3.19 11.01
N THR A 53 6.20 -4.33 11.56
CA THR A 53 6.39 -5.64 10.92
C THR A 53 5.13 -6.12 10.19
N GLU A 54 3.96 -5.70 10.66
CA GLU A 54 2.66 -6.15 10.14
C GLU A 54 1.75 -4.98 9.79
N THR A 55 0.81 -5.23 8.86
CA THR A 55 -0.28 -4.32 8.54
C THR A 55 -1.29 -4.31 9.68
N TYR A 56 -1.75 -3.14 10.07
CA TYR A 56 -2.75 -3.00 11.13
C TYR A 56 -3.77 -1.91 10.82
N SER A 57 -4.92 -1.94 11.50
CA SER A 57 -5.89 -0.84 11.53
C SER A 57 -5.93 -0.21 12.92
N TYR A 58 -6.15 1.10 12.95
CA TYR A 58 -6.44 1.87 14.15
C TYR A 58 -7.80 2.54 13.98
N HIS A 59 -8.58 2.59 15.05
CA HIS A 59 -9.88 3.26 15.11
C HIS A 59 -9.89 4.23 16.27
N SER A 60 -10.33 5.46 16.05
CA SER A 60 -10.67 6.39 17.12
C SER A 60 -11.90 5.90 17.89
N SER A 61 -12.28 6.59 18.96
CA SER A 61 -13.52 6.29 19.69
C SER A 61 -14.71 6.33 18.74
N LYS A 62 -15.63 5.36 18.89
CA LYS A 62 -16.89 5.33 18.14
C LYS A 62 -17.73 6.56 18.48
N PRO A 63 -18.23 7.31 17.49
CA PRO A 63 -19.12 8.45 17.75
C PRO A 63 -20.46 7.99 18.30
N THR A 64 -21.06 8.84 19.14
CA THR A 64 -22.32 8.54 19.84
C THR A 64 -23.53 9.27 19.25
N ALA A 65 -23.31 10.27 18.40
CA ALA A 65 -24.37 11.00 17.72
C ALA A 65 -25.20 10.06 16.81
N ALA A 66 -26.49 10.38 16.67
CA ALA A 66 -27.37 9.60 15.81
C ALA A 66 -27.02 9.79 14.33
N GLY A 67 -27.00 8.67 13.57
CA GLY A 67 -26.79 8.67 12.11
C GLY A 67 -28.06 9.02 11.31
N PRO A 68 -28.00 8.95 9.98
CA PRO A 68 -26.99 8.30 9.17
C PRO A 68 -25.69 9.10 9.04
N TYR A 69 -24.61 8.37 8.72
CA TYR A 69 -23.26 8.93 8.62
C TYR A 69 -22.79 9.06 7.16
N MET A 70 -21.98 10.07 6.92
CA MET A 70 -21.12 10.16 5.72
C MET A 70 -19.68 9.80 6.08
N LEU A 71 -18.95 9.20 5.11
CA LEU A 71 -17.56 8.77 5.26
C LEU A 71 -16.73 9.26 4.08
N GLY A 72 -15.53 9.75 4.36
CA GLY A 72 -14.51 10.08 3.37
C GLY A 72 -13.36 9.08 3.42
N VAL A 73 -12.76 8.80 2.27
CA VAL A 73 -11.59 7.91 2.12
C VAL A 73 -10.50 8.63 1.34
N ASP A 74 -9.26 8.55 1.82
CA ASP A 74 -8.07 9.03 1.12
C ASP A 74 -6.84 8.21 1.54
N GLU A 75 -5.71 8.37 0.82
CA GLU A 75 -4.46 7.69 1.12
C GLU A 75 -3.28 8.63 1.24
N ALA A 76 -2.23 8.14 1.91
CA ALA A 76 -0.91 8.73 1.93
C ALA A 76 0.18 7.69 1.67
N GLY A 77 1.23 8.11 0.94
CA GLY A 77 2.39 7.25 0.75
C GLY A 77 2.23 6.15 -0.27
N ARG A 78 1.45 6.35 -1.35
CA ARG A 78 1.30 5.39 -2.44
C ARG A 78 2.57 5.27 -3.30
N GLY A 79 3.14 6.42 -3.74
CA GLY A 79 4.28 6.51 -4.66
C GLY A 79 5.68 6.28 -4.07
N PRO A 80 5.96 6.59 -2.77
CA PRO A 80 7.28 6.46 -2.19
C PRO A 80 7.84 5.04 -2.22
N ALA A 81 9.18 4.93 -2.36
CA ALA A 81 9.92 3.67 -2.20
C ALA A 81 10.19 3.33 -0.73
N LEU A 82 10.01 4.27 0.19
CA LEU A 82 10.25 4.11 1.62
C LEU A 82 8.95 4.22 2.42
N GLY A 83 8.85 3.39 3.45
CA GLY A 83 7.82 3.45 4.49
C GLY A 83 6.46 2.88 4.10
N PRO A 84 5.46 2.99 4.99
CA PRO A 84 4.15 2.42 4.81
C PRO A 84 3.30 3.18 3.78
N MET A 85 2.28 2.52 3.27
CA MET A 85 1.13 3.14 2.63
C MET A 85 -0.01 3.17 3.64
N VAL A 86 -0.62 4.34 3.83
CA VAL A 86 -1.66 4.53 4.84
C VAL A 86 -2.95 4.95 4.16
N TYR A 87 -3.99 4.16 4.33
CA TYR A 87 -5.36 4.54 3.99
C TYR A 87 -6.03 5.12 5.22
N GLY A 88 -6.73 6.24 5.04
CA GLY A 88 -7.49 6.91 6.08
C GLY A 88 -8.95 7.00 5.74
N VAL A 89 -9.80 6.89 6.76
CA VAL A 89 -11.22 7.25 6.69
C VAL A 89 -11.57 8.20 7.82
N ALA A 90 -12.45 9.16 7.54
CA ALA A 90 -13.10 9.99 8.53
C ALA A 90 -14.61 9.93 8.31
N TYR A 91 -15.39 9.96 9.38
CA TYR A 91 -16.83 9.87 9.28
C TYR A 91 -17.55 10.68 10.37
N CYS A 92 -18.70 11.22 9.99
CA CYS A 92 -19.58 12.00 10.87
C CYS A 92 -21.03 11.89 10.43
N PRO A 93 -22.01 12.25 11.28
CA PRO A 93 -23.43 12.34 10.88
C PRO A 93 -23.58 13.27 9.66
N VAL A 94 -24.46 12.92 8.73
CA VAL A 94 -24.74 13.76 7.53
C VAL A 94 -25.17 15.17 7.93
N GLY A 95 -25.93 15.31 9.04
CA GLY A 95 -26.32 16.62 9.58
C GLY A 95 -25.18 17.48 10.11
N TYR A 96 -23.98 16.89 10.31
CA TYR A 96 -22.78 17.60 10.78
C TYR A 96 -22.00 18.30 9.65
N LYS A 97 -22.41 18.13 8.39
CA LYS A 97 -21.70 18.61 7.18
C LYS A 97 -21.35 20.10 7.25
N SER A 98 -22.31 20.97 7.60
CA SER A 98 -22.05 22.41 7.67
C SER A 98 -20.97 22.76 8.70
N ARG A 99 -20.99 22.09 9.86
CA ARG A 99 -19.97 22.31 10.89
C ARG A 99 -18.59 21.80 10.46
N LEU A 100 -18.56 20.69 9.73
CA LEU A 100 -17.31 20.14 9.17
C LEU A 100 -16.64 21.13 8.20
N GLU A 101 -17.43 21.94 7.45
CA GLU A 101 -16.92 22.95 6.55
C GLU A 101 -16.18 24.06 7.29
N ASP A 102 -16.57 24.39 8.53
CA ASP A 102 -15.97 25.41 9.37
C ASP A 102 -14.68 24.95 10.07
N LEU A 103 -14.42 23.63 10.18
CA LEU A 103 -13.28 23.08 10.90
C LEU A 103 -11.94 23.19 10.13
N GLY A 104 -11.95 23.70 8.90
CA GLY A 104 -10.72 24.02 8.17
C GLY A 104 -10.02 22.84 7.48
N PHE A 105 -10.70 21.70 7.31
CA PHE A 105 -10.22 20.60 6.47
C PHE A 105 -10.22 21.01 4.99
N ALA A 106 -9.31 21.92 4.65
CA ALA A 106 -9.06 22.37 3.30
C ALA A 106 -8.04 21.46 2.61
N ASP A 107 -7.65 21.80 1.38
CA ASP A 107 -6.61 21.11 0.62
C ASP A 107 -5.37 20.84 1.49
N SER A 108 -5.23 19.59 1.92
CA SER A 108 -4.17 19.14 2.83
C SER A 108 -2.77 19.25 2.22
N LYS A 109 -2.67 19.48 0.90
CA LYS A 109 -1.41 19.62 0.16
C LYS A 109 -0.74 20.99 0.40
N THR A 110 -1.52 22.00 0.76
CA THR A 110 -1.02 23.36 1.05
C THR A 110 -0.65 23.56 2.52
N LEU A 111 -0.91 22.57 3.38
CA LEU A 111 -0.72 22.69 4.83
C LEU A 111 0.67 22.22 5.27
N THR A 112 1.26 22.94 6.22
CA THR A 112 2.48 22.51 6.89
C THR A 112 2.23 21.27 7.77
N HIS A 113 3.29 20.56 8.16
CA HIS A 113 3.19 19.41 9.07
C HIS A 113 2.47 19.76 10.38
N ASP A 114 2.83 20.90 11.00
CA ASP A 114 2.21 21.33 12.26
C ASP A 114 0.73 21.63 12.11
N ASN A 115 0.34 22.26 11.00
CA ASN A 115 -1.07 22.51 10.71
C ASN A 115 -1.84 21.21 10.51
N ARG A 116 -1.25 20.20 9.87
CA ARG A 116 -1.87 18.88 9.71
C ARG A 116 -2.04 18.16 11.05
N THR A 117 -1.04 18.22 11.93
CA THR A 117 -1.12 17.67 13.28
C THR A 117 -2.21 18.34 14.11
N GLY A 118 -2.30 19.67 14.08
CA GLY A 118 -3.39 20.40 14.74
C GLY A 118 -4.77 20.04 14.18
N LEU A 119 -4.90 19.79 12.88
CA LEU A 119 -6.16 19.31 12.30
C LEU A 119 -6.52 17.87 12.73
N LEU A 120 -5.54 17.01 12.94
CA LEU A 120 -5.80 15.68 13.51
C LEU A 120 -6.30 15.78 14.96
N GLU A 121 -5.77 16.73 15.76
CA GLU A 121 -6.27 17.01 17.09
C GLU A 121 -7.72 17.50 17.04
N ILE A 122 -8.05 18.41 16.10
CA ILE A 122 -9.42 18.87 15.86
C ILE A 122 -10.34 17.69 15.50
N LEU A 123 -9.89 16.77 14.65
CA LEU A 123 -10.64 15.56 14.29
C LEU A 123 -10.91 14.66 15.50
N GLY A 124 -10.03 14.66 16.49
CA GLY A 124 -10.19 13.95 17.78
C GLY A 124 -10.93 14.74 18.86
N SER A 125 -11.21 16.04 18.66
CA SER A 125 -11.74 16.93 19.72
C SER A 125 -13.25 16.82 19.93
N ASP A 126 -13.99 16.28 18.96
CA ASP A 126 -15.45 16.08 19.04
C ASP A 126 -15.81 14.59 18.85
N PRO A 127 -15.47 13.74 19.84
CA PRO A 127 -15.70 12.29 19.75
C PRO A 127 -17.19 11.90 19.75
N GLU A 128 -18.09 12.83 19.99
CA GLU A 128 -19.53 12.61 19.85
C GLU A 128 -19.94 12.52 18.37
N ASN A 129 -19.36 13.38 17.52
CA ASN A 129 -19.77 13.52 16.14
C ASN A 129 -18.70 13.03 15.14
N LEU A 130 -17.42 13.21 15.45
CA LEU A 130 -16.31 12.91 14.54
C LEU A 130 -15.59 11.64 14.96
N ALA A 131 -15.29 10.81 13.97
CA ALA A 131 -14.39 9.68 14.15
C ALA A 131 -13.55 9.44 12.91
N TRP A 132 -12.47 8.72 13.09
CA TRP A 132 -11.54 8.38 12.02
C TRP A 132 -10.86 7.04 12.27
N SER A 133 -10.42 6.44 11.20
CA SER A 133 -9.65 5.21 11.26
C SER A 133 -8.57 5.22 10.18
N VAL A 134 -7.49 4.51 10.43
CA VAL A 134 -6.44 4.32 9.44
C VAL A 134 -6.06 2.85 9.31
N ARG A 135 -5.67 2.44 8.11
CA ARG A 135 -5.04 1.16 7.85
C ARG A 135 -3.62 1.41 7.36
N VAL A 136 -2.66 0.98 8.15
CA VAL A 136 -1.23 1.13 7.90
C VAL A 136 -0.72 -0.15 7.25
N ILE A 137 -0.36 -0.09 5.98
CA ILE A 137 0.15 -1.23 5.22
C ILE A 137 1.66 -1.18 5.25
N SER A 138 2.28 -2.19 5.86
CA SER A 138 3.74 -2.22 6.02
C SER A 138 4.47 -2.37 4.68
N PRO A 139 5.71 -1.86 4.54
CA PRO A 139 6.52 -2.02 3.34
C PRO A 139 6.73 -3.49 2.97
N GLN A 140 6.84 -4.37 3.96
CA GLN A 140 6.97 -5.81 3.78
C GLN A 140 5.70 -6.41 3.15
N ALA A 141 4.50 -6.02 3.64
CA ALA A 141 3.22 -6.46 3.07
C ALA A 141 3.04 -5.97 1.63
N ILE A 142 3.40 -4.72 1.34
CA ILE A 142 3.36 -4.15 -0.01
C ILE A 142 4.26 -4.97 -0.93
N SER A 143 5.51 -5.19 -0.54
CA SER A 143 6.51 -5.91 -1.33
C SER A 143 6.11 -7.36 -1.56
N SER A 144 5.71 -8.08 -0.52
CA SER A 144 5.32 -9.47 -0.61
C SER A 144 4.07 -9.66 -1.48
N GLY A 145 3.10 -8.74 -1.39
CA GLY A 145 1.92 -8.74 -2.25
C GLY A 145 2.26 -8.58 -3.72
N MET A 146 3.15 -7.64 -4.05
CA MET A 146 3.53 -7.35 -5.45
C MET A 146 4.48 -8.41 -6.04
N LEU A 147 5.33 -9.04 -5.22
CA LEU A 147 6.35 -10.00 -5.68
C LEU A 147 5.88 -11.45 -5.68
N ARG A 148 4.80 -11.78 -4.99
CA ARG A 148 4.25 -13.14 -4.97
C ARG A 148 3.67 -13.58 -6.32
N ARG A 149 3.38 -14.88 -6.46
CA ARG A 149 2.74 -15.46 -7.66
C ARG A 149 1.41 -16.13 -7.29
N PRO A 150 0.25 -15.70 -7.84
CA PRO A 150 0.05 -14.50 -8.68
C PRO A 150 0.23 -13.21 -7.89
N PRO A 151 0.69 -12.11 -8.52
CA PRO A 151 0.93 -10.85 -7.81
C PRO A 151 -0.39 -10.18 -7.42
N THR A 152 -0.39 -9.54 -6.24
CA THR A 152 -1.41 -8.58 -5.84
C THR A 152 -0.83 -7.19 -6.08
N ASN A 153 -1.20 -6.57 -7.19
CA ASN A 153 -0.68 -5.24 -7.54
C ASN A 153 -1.11 -4.17 -6.53
N LEU A 154 -0.47 -3.00 -6.61
CA LEU A 154 -0.70 -1.91 -5.66
C LEU A 154 -2.14 -1.40 -5.69
N ASN A 155 -2.79 -1.39 -6.87
CA ASN A 155 -4.21 -0.99 -6.99
C ASN A 155 -5.12 -1.94 -6.20
N LYS A 156 -4.87 -3.25 -6.29
CA LYS A 156 -5.67 -4.23 -5.53
C LYS A 156 -5.41 -4.17 -4.03
N GLN A 157 -4.19 -3.86 -3.61
CA GLN A 157 -3.88 -3.64 -2.19
C GLN A 157 -4.59 -2.38 -1.67
N ALA A 158 -4.61 -1.31 -2.46
CA ALA A 158 -5.34 -0.07 -2.21
C ALA A 158 -6.86 -0.32 -2.06
N GLU A 159 -7.45 -0.97 -3.04
CA GLU A 159 -8.87 -1.36 -3.02
C GLU A 159 -9.22 -2.19 -1.78
N ASN A 160 -8.41 -3.19 -1.46
CA ASN A 160 -8.61 -4.03 -0.28
C ASN A 160 -8.55 -3.20 1.02
N ALA A 161 -7.64 -2.22 1.12
CA ALA A 161 -7.54 -1.35 2.29
C ALA A 161 -8.80 -0.49 2.46
N THR A 162 -9.30 0.10 1.39
CA THR A 162 -10.55 0.87 1.37
C THR A 162 -11.74 0.00 1.80
N ILE A 163 -11.90 -1.17 1.19
CA ILE A 163 -12.98 -2.11 1.52
C ILE A 163 -12.91 -2.53 2.98
N THR A 164 -11.71 -2.87 3.46
CA THR A 164 -11.52 -3.28 4.86
C THR A 164 -11.93 -2.17 5.82
N LEU A 165 -11.48 -0.91 5.61
CA LEU A 165 -11.82 0.20 6.48
C LEU A 165 -13.32 0.50 6.50
N ILE A 166 -13.99 0.48 5.34
CA ILE A 166 -15.45 0.65 5.27
C ILE A 166 -16.16 -0.46 6.05
N GLN A 167 -15.74 -1.71 5.86
CA GLN A 167 -16.32 -2.86 6.57
C GLN A 167 -16.10 -2.76 8.09
N GLU A 168 -14.88 -2.41 8.53
CA GLU A 168 -14.55 -2.24 9.94
C GLU A 168 -15.40 -1.13 10.61
N VAL A 169 -15.73 -0.04 9.87
CA VAL A 169 -16.65 1.01 10.35
C VAL A 169 -18.08 0.50 10.46
N LEU A 170 -18.55 -0.27 9.48
CA LEU A 170 -19.89 -0.89 9.51
C LEU A 170 -20.00 -1.91 10.67
N ASP A 171 -18.96 -2.70 10.92
CA ASP A 171 -18.89 -3.70 11.98
C ASP A 171 -18.95 -3.07 13.39
N GLN A 172 -18.50 -1.80 13.52
CA GLN A 172 -18.72 -1.01 14.74
C GLN A 172 -20.17 -0.59 14.92
N GLY A 173 -21.06 -0.91 13.99
CA GLY A 173 -22.49 -0.54 14.04
C GLY A 173 -22.74 0.92 13.65
N ILE A 174 -21.90 1.50 12.79
CA ILE A 174 -22.14 2.82 12.17
C ILE A 174 -23.00 2.60 10.93
N THR A 175 -24.11 3.33 10.82
CA THR A 175 -24.98 3.27 9.64
C THR A 175 -24.51 4.31 8.62
N LEU A 176 -23.78 3.85 7.59
CA LEU A 176 -23.33 4.71 6.50
C LEU A 176 -24.45 4.89 5.46
N SER A 177 -24.64 6.13 4.98
CA SER A 177 -25.52 6.45 3.85
C SER A 177 -24.74 6.96 2.64
N GLU A 178 -23.62 7.65 2.87
CA GLU A 178 -22.82 8.28 1.82
C GLU A 178 -21.34 8.00 2.04
N VAL A 179 -20.62 7.63 0.97
CA VAL A 179 -19.17 7.41 1.00
C VAL A 179 -18.51 8.14 -0.17
N TYR A 180 -17.53 8.97 0.16
CA TYR A 180 -16.75 9.76 -0.80
C TYR A 180 -15.32 9.23 -0.84
N VAL A 181 -14.82 8.85 -2.02
CA VAL A 181 -13.51 8.22 -2.16
C VAL A 181 -12.64 9.03 -3.10
N ASP A 182 -11.44 9.42 -2.64
CA ASP A 182 -10.40 9.87 -3.56
C ASP A 182 -9.79 8.66 -4.26
N ALA A 183 -9.73 8.70 -5.58
CA ALA A 183 -9.21 7.59 -6.35
C ALA A 183 -8.54 8.04 -7.64
N LEU A 184 -7.50 7.31 -7.99
CA LEU A 184 -6.80 7.44 -9.26
C LEU A 184 -7.35 6.42 -10.28
N GLY A 185 -7.34 6.78 -11.55
CA GLY A 185 -7.71 5.88 -12.64
C GLY A 185 -9.22 5.85 -12.95
N ASN A 186 -9.76 4.67 -13.23
CA ASN A 186 -11.16 4.52 -13.66
C ASN A 186 -12.14 4.59 -12.47
N THR A 187 -12.51 5.80 -12.10
CA THR A 187 -13.39 6.09 -10.95
C THR A 187 -14.78 5.47 -11.11
N SER A 188 -15.37 5.49 -12.33
CA SER A 188 -16.70 4.93 -12.57
C SER A 188 -16.79 3.42 -12.37
N SER A 189 -15.75 2.67 -12.77
CA SER A 189 -15.70 1.22 -12.54
C SER A 189 -15.55 0.92 -11.05
N TYR A 190 -14.72 1.70 -10.35
CA TYR A 190 -14.48 1.52 -8.91
C TYR A 190 -15.72 1.86 -8.09
N GLU A 191 -16.44 2.95 -8.45
CA GLU A 191 -17.71 3.31 -7.82
C GLU A 191 -18.76 2.20 -7.94
N LYS A 192 -18.92 1.63 -9.14
CA LYS A 192 -19.82 0.49 -9.37
C LYS A 192 -19.43 -0.74 -8.54
N HIS A 193 -18.13 -1.00 -8.43
CA HIS A 193 -17.62 -2.12 -7.64
C HIS A 193 -17.95 -1.95 -6.15
N LEU A 194 -17.68 -0.78 -5.57
CA LEU A 194 -17.99 -0.48 -4.18
C LEU A 194 -19.51 -0.51 -3.91
N SER A 195 -20.32 0.07 -4.80
CA SER A 195 -21.79 0.04 -4.70
C SER A 195 -22.36 -1.39 -4.75
N HIS A 196 -21.69 -2.29 -5.46
CA HIS A 196 -22.07 -3.70 -5.49
C HIS A 196 -21.71 -4.43 -4.19
N LEU A 197 -20.55 -4.10 -3.60
CA LEU A 197 -20.10 -4.71 -2.34
C LEU A 197 -20.90 -4.23 -1.12
N PHE A 198 -21.34 -2.97 -1.15
CA PHE A 198 -22.04 -2.33 -0.02
C PHE A 198 -23.41 -1.78 -0.47
N PRO A 199 -24.39 -2.67 -0.70
CA PRO A 199 -25.72 -2.24 -1.16
C PRO A 199 -26.40 -1.34 -0.11
N GLY A 200 -27.07 -0.29 -0.57
CA GLY A 200 -27.75 0.69 0.28
C GLY A 200 -26.90 1.90 0.67
N ILE A 201 -25.63 1.93 0.29
CA ILE A 201 -24.71 3.07 0.48
C ILE A 201 -24.51 3.79 -0.86
N SER A 202 -24.61 5.12 -0.85
CA SER A 202 -24.31 5.96 -2.02
C SER A 202 -22.81 6.23 -2.10
N PHE A 203 -22.15 5.79 -3.16
CA PHE A 203 -20.73 6.04 -3.41
C PHE A 203 -20.53 7.19 -4.39
N THR A 204 -19.54 8.03 -4.13
CA THR A 204 -19.00 9.03 -5.04
C THR A 204 -17.51 8.87 -5.13
N VAL A 205 -17.01 8.36 -6.25
CA VAL A 205 -15.58 8.15 -6.47
C VAL A 205 -15.08 9.16 -7.50
N THR A 206 -14.14 10.01 -7.10
CA THR A 206 -13.63 11.06 -7.99
C THR A 206 -12.18 11.40 -7.67
N ALA A 207 -11.42 11.81 -8.67
CA ALA A 207 -10.07 12.30 -8.46
C ALA A 207 -10.10 13.65 -7.73
N LYS A 208 -9.13 13.86 -6.84
CA LYS A 208 -9.00 15.06 -5.98
C LYS A 208 -10.26 15.28 -5.14
N ALA A 209 -10.79 14.22 -4.58
CA ALA A 209 -11.97 14.28 -3.73
C ALA A 209 -11.68 15.04 -2.42
N ASP A 210 -10.45 15.05 -1.93
CA ASP A 210 -9.95 15.82 -0.79
C ASP A 210 -10.23 17.32 -0.92
N SER A 211 -10.09 17.87 -2.13
CA SER A 211 -10.40 19.29 -2.40
C SER A 211 -11.89 19.59 -2.56
N LYS A 212 -12.72 18.57 -2.88
CA LYS A 212 -14.16 18.72 -3.15
C LYS A 212 -15.01 18.46 -1.90
N PHE A 213 -14.60 17.51 -1.06
CA PHE A 213 -15.35 17.03 0.08
C PHE A 213 -14.51 17.11 1.36
N LYS A 214 -14.92 17.94 2.30
CA LYS A 214 -14.18 18.14 3.56
C LYS A 214 -13.98 16.87 4.38
N ILE A 215 -14.91 15.91 4.28
CA ILE A 215 -14.78 14.62 4.96
C ILE A 215 -13.63 13.79 4.37
N VAL A 216 -13.35 13.91 3.07
CA VAL A 216 -12.18 13.29 2.42
C VAL A 216 -10.91 14.02 2.82
N GLY A 217 -10.95 15.37 2.93
CA GLY A 217 -9.85 16.16 3.49
C GLY A 217 -9.48 15.73 4.91
N ALA A 218 -10.47 15.45 5.76
CA ALA A 218 -10.25 14.93 7.11
C ALA A 218 -9.60 13.52 7.10
N ALA A 219 -10.03 12.64 6.19
CA ALA A 219 -9.41 11.33 5.97
C ALA A 219 -7.95 11.46 5.50
N SER A 220 -7.69 12.40 4.58
CA SER A 220 -6.36 12.74 4.09
C SER A 220 -5.40 13.15 5.21
N ILE A 221 -5.88 14.02 6.12
CA ILE A 221 -5.11 14.43 7.30
C ILE A 221 -4.75 13.23 8.18
N ALA A 222 -5.72 12.37 8.48
CA ALA A 222 -5.46 11.17 9.29
C ALA A 222 -4.41 10.24 8.65
N ALA A 223 -4.51 10.03 7.33
CA ALA A 223 -3.56 9.22 6.59
C ALA A 223 -2.16 9.84 6.55
N LYS A 224 -2.05 11.14 6.23
CA LYS A 224 -0.76 11.84 6.10
C LYS A 224 -0.03 11.96 7.42
N VAL A 225 -0.71 12.41 8.50
CA VAL A 225 -0.08 12.55 9.82
C VAL A 225 0.41 11.20 10.34
N THR A 226 -0.40 10.15 10.19
CA THR A 226 0.02 8.79 10.59
C THR A 226 1.24 8.32 9.80
N ARG A 227 1.24 8.50 8.46
CA ARG A 227 2.39 8.12 7.63
C ARG A 227 3.64 8.89 7.98
N ASP A 228 3.54 10.21 8.10
CA ASP A 228 4.69 11.08 8.39
C ASP A 228 5.31 10.72 9.75
N ALA A 229 4.48 10.44 10.75
CA ALA A 229 4.93 9.98 12.05
C ALA A 229 5.68 8.63 11.98
N TRP A 230 5.21 7.69 11.15
CA TRP A 230 5.94 6.44 10.91
C TRP A 230 7.30 6.66 10.24
N ILE A 231 7.37 7.53 9.23
CA ILE A 231 8.64 7.82 8.53
C ILE A 231 9.63 8.50 9.47
N THR A 232 9.18 9.49 10.23
CA THR A 232 10.05 10.24 11.17
C THR A 232 10.57 9.35 12.30
N GLY A 233 9.68 8.56 12.91
CA GLY A 233 9.99 7.71 14.05
C GLY A 233 10.37 6.27 13.69
N TRP A 234 10.74 5.96 12.44
CA TRP A 234 10.96 4.57 12.02
C TRP A 234 11.94 3.81 12.92
N ALA A 235 11.43 2.77 13.57
CA ALA A 235 12.24 1.83 14.34
C ALA A 235 12.63 0.65 13.44
N PHE A 236 13.92 0.43 13.29
CA PHE A 236 14.45 -0.68 12.48
C PHE A 236 14.41 -1.98 13.29
N GLU A 237 13.69 -2.99 12.82
CA GLU A 237 13.67 -4.32 13.42
C GLU A 237 15.04 -5.00 13.35
N GLU A 238 15.84 -4.65 12.37
CA GLU A 238 17.19 -5.14 12.16
C GLU A 238 18.15 -4.75 13.28
N HIS A 239 17.90 -3.66 14.01
CA HIS A 239 18.69 -3.24 15.16
C HIS A 239 18.59 -4.25 16.33
N GLU A 240 17.46 -4.93 16.48
CA GLU A 240 17.30 -5.97 17.52
C GLU A 240 18.23 -7.16 17.28
N SER A 241 18.39 -7.54 16.01
CA SER A 241 19.22 -8.69 15.60
C SER A 241 20.69 -8.33 15.38
N SER A 242 20.99 -7.09 15.03
CA SER A 242 22.31 -6.65 14.62
C SER A 242 22.55 -5.17 14.96
N PRO A 243 22.85 -4.85 16.23
CA PRO A 243 23.02 -3.46 16.71
C PRO A 243 24.14 -2.67 16.02
N GLN A 244 25.07 -3.37 15.33
CA GLN A 244 26.18 -2.77 14.59
C GLN A 244 25.73 -2.11 13.29
N TYR A 245 24.55 -2.44 12.75
CA TYR A 245 24.02 -1.78 11.58
C TYR A 245 23.35 -0.47 11.98
N SER A 246 23.82 0.63 11.39
CA SER A 246 23.25 1.95 11.55
C SER A 246 23.01 2.55 10.18
N TRP A 247 21.80 3.02 9.93
CA TRP A 247 21.45 3.70 8.69
C TRP A 247 21.34 5.21 8.94
N PRO A 248 21.62 6.04 7.90
CA PRO A 248 21.48 7.48 8.03
C PRO A 248 20.06 7.87 8.46
N ASP A 249 19.93 8.88 9.31
CA ASP A 249 18.63 9.38 9.78
C ASP A 249 17.91 10.18 8.69
N GLU A 250 18.67 10.89 7.84
CA GLU A 250 18.11 11.73 6.80
C GLU A 250 17.68 10.92 5.57
N ARG A 251 16.40 10.51 5.55
CA ARG A 251 15.82 9.62 4.52
C ARG A 251 15.13 10.36 3.38
N GLY A 252 14.95 11.69 3.52
CA GLY A 252 14.15 12.49 2.61
C GLY A 252 12.66 12.12 2.67
N SER A 253 11.92 12.50 1.63
CA SER A 253 10.48 12.24 1.52
C SER A 253 10.11 10.77 1.26
N GLY A 254 11.09 9.94 0.93
CA GLY A 254 10.89 8.55 0.53
C GLY A 254 10.55 8.35 -0.96
N TYR A 255 10.33 9.42 -1.71
CA TYR A 255 10.07 9.32 -3.15
C TYR A 255 11.35 9.05 -3.95
N PRO A 256 11.32 8.22 -5.02
CA PRO A 256 12.48 7.93 -5.83
C PRO A 256 13.11 9.14 -6.53
N SER A 257 12.35 10.21 -6.74
CA SER A 257 12.81 11.46 -7.34
C SER A 257 13.51 12.40 -6.36
N ASP A 258 13.36 12.18 -5.06
CA ASP A 258 13.96 13.03 -4.02
C ASP A 258 15.47 12.76 -3.91
N PRO A 259 16.33 13.79 -4.07
CA PRO A 259 17.78 13.64 -3.96
C PRO A 259 18.26 13.07 -2.62
N LYS A 260 17.60 13.44 -1.50
CA LYS A 260 17.91 12.91 -0.16
C LYS A 260 17.57 11.44 -0.03
N THR A 261 16.42 11.02 -0.55
CA THR A 261 16.03 9.61 -0.63
C THR A 261 17.00 8.82 -1.50
N GLN A 262 17.43 9.37 -2.63
CA GLN A 262 18.43 8.72 -3.50
C GLN A 262 19.79 8.60 -2.81
N ALA A 263 20.23 9.60 -2.06
CA ALA A 263 21.44 9.54 -1.27
C ALA A 263 21.34 8.44 -0.21
N TRP A 264 20.24 8.45 0.56
CA TRP A 264 19.98 7.44 1.57
C TRP A 264 19.98 6.02 0.99
N LEU A 265 19.35 5.80 -0.15
CA LEU A 265 19.32 4.49 -0.83
C LEU A 265 20.71 4.01 -1.27
N ARG A 266 21.63 4.93 -1.64
CA ARG A 266 23.01 4.57 -1.97
C ARG A 266 23.81 4.13 -0.75
N ASP A 267 23.56 4.80 0.39
CA ASP A 267 24.34 4.59 1.62
C ASP A 267 23.76 3.45 2.47
N ALA A 268 22.46 3.15 2.33
CA ALA A 268 21.76 2.16 3.13
C ALA A 268 21.82 0.73 2.56
N ILE A 269 22.35 0.54 1.35
CA ILE A 269 22.41 -0.79 0.74
C ILE A 269 23.49 -1.65 1.39
N GLU A 270 23.09 -2.84 1.85
CA GLU A 270 24.01 -3.89 2.29
C GLU A 270 24.13 -4.95 1.16
N PRO A 271 25.34 -5.27 0.67
CA PRO A 271 25.51 -6.11 -0.52
C PRO A 271 24.91 -7.51 -0.42
N THR A 272 24.79 -8.09 0.78
CA THR A 272 24.29 -9.46 0.98
C THR A 272 22.79 -9.49 1.20
N PHE A 273 22.25 -8.57 2.04
CA PHE A 273 20.84 -8.57 2.46
C PHE A 273 20.00 -7.50 1.78
N GLY A 274 20.64 -6.55 1.08
CA GLY A 274 19.97 -5.46 0.37
C GLY A 274 19.65 -4.28 1.27
N TYR A 275 18.40 -4.05 1.56
CA TYR A 275 17.91 -2.89 2.30
C TYR A 275 17.19 -3.29 3.59
N PRO A 276 17.10 -2.38 4.58
CA PRO A 276 16.26 -2.60 5.75
C PRO A 276 14.76 -2.61 5.40
N SER A 277 13.96 -3.06 6.36
CA SER A 277 12.50 -3.26 6.27
C SER A 277 11.68 -2.00 5.91
N LEU A 278 12.28 -0.81 6.03
CA LEU A 278 11.71 0.45 5.58
C LEU A 278 11.47 0.48 4.05
N VAL A 279 12.25 -0.28 3.28
CA VAL A 279 12.29 -0.20 1.82
C VAL A 279 11.26 -1.12 1.17
N ARG A 280 10.57 -0.62 0.15
CA ARG A 280 9.63 -1.41 -0.66
C ARG A 280 10.38 -2.10 -1.81
N PHE A 281 10.77 -3.34 -1.61
CA PHE A 281 11.57 -4.13 -2.55
C PHE A 281 10.94 -4.31 -3.94
N SER A 282 9.63 -4.13 -4.06
CA SER A 282 8.90 -4.24 -5.33
C SER A 282 9.04 -3.03 -6.26
N TRP A 283 9.63 -1.92 -5.79
CA TRP A 283 9.84 -0.72 -6.62
C TRP A 283 10.94 -0.91 -7.64
N ALA A 284 10.70 -0.45 -8.88
CA ALA A 284 11.67 -0.58 -9.98
C ALA A 284 13.03 0.06 -9.63
N THR A 285 13.04 1.22 -8.98
CA THR A 285 14.25 1.91 -8.53
C THR A 285 15.07 1.04 -7.58
N ILE A 286 14.40 0.34 -6.66
CA ILE A 286 15.05 -0.55 -5.69
C ILE A 286 15.63 -1.77 -6.40
N LYS A 287 14.87 -2.38 -7.33
CA LYS A 287 15.36 -3.49 -8.13
C LYS A 287 16.64 -3.12 -8.89
N VAL A 288 16.64 -1.97 -9.58
CA VAL A 288 17.83 -1.48 -10.30
C VAL A 288 19.02 -1.26 -9.35
N ALA A 289 18.78 -0.72 -8.16
CA ALA A 289 19.84 -0.50 -7.17
C ALA A 289 20.43 -1.83 -6.67
N LEU A 290 19.60 -2.84 -6.40
CA LEU A 290 20.01 -4.17 -5.99
C LEU A 290 20.77 -4.90 -7.11
N ASP A 291 20.26 -4.89 -8.33
CA ASP A 291 20.90 -5.53 -9.47
C ASP A 291 22.32 -4.98 -9.71
N LYS A 292 22.54 -3.70 -9.39
CA LYS A 292 23.84 -3.02 -9.59
C LYS A 292 24.82 -3.20 -8.44
N ASN A 293 24.36 -3.22 -7.20
CA ASN A 293 25.22 -3.06 -6.02
C ASN A 293 25.14 -4.24 -5.03
N ALA A 294 24.18 -5.17 -5.16
CA ALA A 294 24.07 -6.33 -4.30
C ALA A 294 24.60 -7.61 -4.95
N HIS A 295 24.90 -8.61 -4.14
CA HIS A 295 25.32 -9.93 -4.60
C HIS A 295 24.16 -10.64 -5.30
N ALA A 296 24.43 -11.19 -6.50
CA ALA A 296 23.43 -11.98 -7.21
C ALA A 296 23.19 -13.31 -6.48
N VAL A 297 22.01 -13.47 -5.90
CA VAL A 297 21.58 -14.71 -5.25
C VAL A 297 20.74 -15.53 -6.20
N LYS A 298 21.13 -16.79 -6.42
CA LYS A 298 20.32 -17.77 -7.13
C LYS A 298 19.69 -18.67 -6.08
N TRP A 299 18.39 -18.54 -5.87
CA TRP A 299 17.65 -19.53 -5.10
C TRP A 299 17.63 -20.83 -5.90
N PRO A 300 18.01 -21.98 -5.30
CA PRO A 300 17.70 -23.24 -5.93
C PRO A 300 16.19 -23.27 -6.16
N ASP A 301 15.79 -23.37 -7.44
CA ASP A 301 14.41 -23.72 -7.73
C ASP A 301 14.16 -25.07 -7.04
N GLU A 302 13.57 -25.06 -5.85
CA GLU A 302 12.96 -26.26 -5.27
C GLU A 302 11.87 -26.64 -6.25
N GLY A 303 12.29 -27.53 -7.17
CA GLY A 303 11.61 -27.83 -8.40
C GLY A 303 10.11 -27.99 -8.22
N GLN A 304 9.37 -26.95 -8.47
CA GLN A 304 8.12 -27.11 -9.17
C GLN A 304 8.48 -27.60 -10.57
N ALA A 305 8.86 -28.86 -10.65
CA ALA A 305 8.90 -29.59 -11.91
C ALA A 305 7.57 -29.28 -12.58
N SER A 306 7.61 -28.56 -13.71
CA SER A 306 6.41 -28.24 -14.49
C SER A 306 5.51 -29.48 -14.46
N LEU A 307 4.25 -29.36 -14.03
CA LEU A 307 3.29 -30.48 -14.03
C LEU A 307 3.33 -31.22 -15.38
N VAL A 308 3.61 -30.51 -16.49
CA VAL A 308 3.84 -31.05 -17.82
C VAL A 308 5.04 -32.03 -17.84
N LYS A 309 6.12 -31.81 -17.08
CA LYS A 309 7.23 -32.75 -16.94
C LYS A 309 6.85 -33.91 -16.03
N ALA A 310 6.03 -33.71 -15.02
CA ALA A 310 5.52 -34.78 -14.15
C ALA A 310 4.63 -35.75 -14.90
N PHE A 311 3.88 -35.29 -15.91
CA PHE A 311 3.00 -36.12 -16.74
C PHE A 311 3.66 -36.67 -18.02
N LYS A 312 4.94 -36.37 -18.30
CA LYS A 312 5.66 -37.02 -19.42
C LYS A 312 5.94 -38.47 -19.06
N SER A 313 5.31 -39.37 -19.79
CA SER A 313 5.48 -40.82 -19.62
C SER A 313 6.91 -41.24 -19.98
N PRO A 314 7.65 -41.92 -19.09
CA PRO A 314 8.95 -42.48 -19.40
C PRO A 314 8.84 -43.64 -20.39
N LYS A 315 9.92 -43.93 -21.11
CA LYS A 315 10.03 -45.11 -21.97
C LYS A 315 10.38 -46.37 -21.13
N GLY A 316 9.82 -47.53 -21.44
CA GLY A 316 10.19 -48.79 -20.80
C GLY A 316 9.28 -49.21 -19.62
N ARG A 317 9.86 -49.80 -18.56
CA ARG A 317 9.14 -50.34 -17.37
C ARG A 317 8.28 -49.32 -16.63
N ASP A 318 8.56 -48.06 -16.81
CA ASP A 318 7.82 -46.95 -16.19
C ASP A 318 6.77 -46.34 -17.13
N LYS A 319 6.46 -47.00 -18.24
CA LYS A 319 5.44 -46.56 -19.20
C LYS A 319 4.07 -46.51 -18.50
N GLY A 320 3.49 -45.30 -18.44
CA GLY A 320 2.22 -45.08 -17.76
C GLY A 320 2.33 -44.58 -16.30
N ARG A 321 3.53 -44.48 -15.72
CA ARG A 321 3.74 -43.93 -14.38
C ARG A 321 4.19 -42.47 -14.44
N CYS A 322 3.52 -41.61 -13.69
CA CYS A 322 3.98 -40.22 -13.55
C CYS A 322 5.28 -40.16 -12.71
N VAL A 323 6.05 -39.08 -12.84
CA VAL A 323 7.32 -38.89 -12.12
C VAL A 323 7.12 -39.01 -10.61
N LEU A 324 6.04 -38.42 -10.06
CA LEU A 324 5.71 -38.49 -8.65
C LEU A 324 5.49 -39.94 -8.15
N ALA A 325 4.75 -40.75 -8.91
CA ALA A 325 4.51 -42.16 -8.54
C ALA A 325 5.80 -42.98 -8.57
N ARG A 326 6.75 -42.60 -9.42
CA ARG A 326 8.07 -43.23 -9.51
C ARG A 326 8.98 -42.84 -8.35
N GLU A 327 9.05 -41.53 -8.04
CA GLU A 327 9.87 -41.02 -6.94
C GLU A 327 9.38 -41.48 -5.58
N LEU A 328 8.06 -41.60 -5.39
CA LEU A 328 7.45 -42.10 -4.17
C LEU A 328 7.38 -43.64 -4.13
N SER A 329 7.96 -44.33 -5.13
CA SER A 329 7.93 -45.82 -5.24
C SER A 329 6.53 -46.42 -5.13
N ILE A 330 5.49 -45.67 -5.51
CA ILE A 330 4.11 -46.13 -5.48
C ILE A 330 3.90 -47.15 -6.61
N LYS A 331 3.61 -48.40 -6.27
CA LYS A 331 3.27 -49.43 -7.23
C LYS A 331 1.77 -49.34 -7.57
N SER A 332 1.44 -49.51 -8.87
CA SER A 332 0.05 -49.63 -9.30
C SER A 332 -0.56 -50.91 -8.66
N VAL A 333 -1.69 -50.73 -7.98
CA VAL A 333 -2.45 -51.88 -7.40
C VAL A 333 -3.45 -52.42 -8.41
N GLY A 334 -3.22 -52.26 -9.69
CA GLY A 334 -4.13 -52.62 -10.74
C GLY A 334 -3.73 -53.87 -11.49
N ASP A 335 -3.58 -55.00 -10.82
CA ASP A 335 -3.72 -56.35 -11.36
C ASP A 335 -4.15 -57.27 -10.20
N LEU A 336 -5.44 -57.30 -9.97
CA LEU A 336 -6.15 -58.37 -9.32
C LEU A 336 -6.90 -59.15 -10.40
#